data_796a207da2bb246e5ef96614516727a1
#
_entry.id   796a207da2bb246e5ef96614516727a1
#
_cell.length_a   1.000
_cell.length_b   1.000
_cell.length_c   1.000
_cell.angle_alpha   90.00
_cell.angle_beta   90.00
_cell.angle_gamma   90.00
#
_symmetry.space_group_name_H-M   'P 1'
#
loop_
_entity.id
_entity.type
_entity.pdbx_description
1 polymer ?
#
loop_
_entity_poly.entity_id
_entity_poly.type
_entity_poly.pdbx_seq_one_letter_code
_entity_poly.pdbx_strand_id
1 'polypeptide(L)'
;MSQPDLVIFDFDGTLVDSEIIAARVEAELITQAGYEITAEEVTELYAGLTFKDILLRIEEVAAIPFKVSLIDQAEELVDQRLRNEVRMIEGAREAVASVTTRRCICSNSRSERIGFMLERTGLAPFFTGRVFSSLETPSGKPKPAPDVFLHAAQALGADPANTFVIEDSVHGIAGAKLAGMRVIGFTGAAHSYPGHADVLTEAGAETVIRRWADFRGVLAALSEWSDA
;
A
#
# COMPACT_ATOMS: atom_id res chain seq x y z
N MET A 1 -14.64 13.17 22.51
CA MET A 1 -13.73 12.33 21.71
C MET A 1 -13.30 13.17 20.52
N SER A 2 -12.05 13.53 20.44
CA SER A 2 -11.49 14.21 19.28
C SER A 2 -11.49 13.20 18.13
N GLN A 3 -12.07 13.58 17.00
CA GLN A 3 -12.05 12.75 15.80
C GLN A 3 -10.87 13.21 14.91
N PRO A 4 -10.20 12.31 14.20
CA PRO A 4 -9.17 12.73 13.27
C PRO A 4 -9.76 13.60 12.17
N ASP A 5 -8.98 14.55 11.67
CA ASP A 5 -9.38 15.40 10.54
C ASP A 5 -9.49 14.61 9.26
N LEU A 6 -8.60 13.61 9.09
CA LEU A 6 -8.46 12.80 7.90
C LEU A 6 -7.98 11.39 8.25
N VAL A 7 -8.51 10.41 7.54
CA VAL A 7 -7.98 9.04 7.50
C VAL A 7 -7.52 8.75 6.08
N ILE A 8 -6.25 8.48 5.91
CA ILE A 8 -5.64 8.10 4.64
C ILE A 8 -5.48 6.58 4.63
N PHE A 9 -5.97 5.95 3.60
CA PHE A 9 -5.72 4.54 3.34
C PHE A 9 -4.66 4.41 2.25
N ASP A 10 -3.63 3.63 2.49
CA ASP A 10 -2.93 3.04 1.37
C ASP A 10 -3.88 2.11 0.62
N PHE A 11 -3.53 1.72 -0.59
CA PHE A 11 -4.43 0.97 -1.45
C PHE A 11 -3.97 -0.46 -1.72
N ASP A 12 -2.78 -0.59 -2.30
CA ASP A 12 -2.20 -1.85 -2.73
C ASP A 12 -1.71 -2.65 -1.51
N GLY A 13 -2.17 -3.89 -1.32
CA GLY A 13 -1.84 -4.67 -0.12
C GLY A 13 -2.52 -4.21 1.18
N THR A 14 -3.24 -3.09 1.15
CA THR A 14 -3.98 -2.55 2.30
C THR A 14 -5.49 -2.70 2.13
N LEU A 15 -6.10 -2.13 1.11
CA LEU A 15 -7.53 -2.29 0.82
C LEU A 15 -7.82 -3.44 -0.16
N VAL A 16 -6.89 -3.76 -1.02
CA VAL A 16 -7.00 -4.80 -2.06
C VAL A 16 -5.77 -5.71 -2.07
N ASP A 17 -5.97 -7.00 -2.34
CA ASP A 17 -4.89 -8.00 -2.45
C ASP A 17 -4.21 -7.93 -3.82
N SER A 18 -3.61 -6.79 -4.16
CA SER A 18 -2.90 -6.56 -5.43
C SER A 18 -1.46 -7.06 -5.40
N GLU A 19 -0.76 -6.94 -4.27
CA GLU A 19 0.66 -7.28 -4.13
C GLU A 19 0.94 -8.77 -4.39
N ILE A 20 0.10 -9.67 -3.89
CA ILE A 20 0.28 -11.11 -4.16
C ILE A 20 0.05 -11.46 -5.63
N ILE A 21 -0.78 -10.69 -6.36
CA ILE A 21 -0.98 -10.87 -7.79
C ILE A 21 0.26 -10.42 -8.55
N ALA A 22 0.84 -9.27 -8.18
CA ALA A 22 2.09 -8.79 -8.75
C ALA A 22 3.23 -9.80 -8.50
N ALA A 23 3.41 -10.25 -7.27
CA ALA A 23 4.44 -11.22 -6.91
C ALA A 23 4.33 -12.54 -7.70
N ARG A 24 3.11 -13.01 -8.00
CA ARG A 24 2.91 -14.20 -8.86
C ARG A 24 3.36 -13.97 -10.29
N VAL A 25 3.06 -12.81 -10.88
CA VAL A 25 3.51 -12.46 -12.23
C VAL A 25 5.03 -12.35 -12.26
N GLU A 26 5.61 -11.67 -11.29
CA GLU A 26 7.05 -11.49 -11.17
C GLU A 26 7.78 -12.83 -11.01
N ALA A 27 7.30 -13.70 -10.12
CA ALA A 27 7.85 -15.06 -9.95
C ALA A 27 7.75 -15.90 -11.24
N GLU A 28 6.62 -15.83 -11.96
CA GLU A 28 6.44 -16.52 -13.24
C GLU A 28 7.48 -16.05 -14.28
N LEU A 29 7.68 -14.73 -14.41
CA LEU A 29 8.62 -14.16 -15.38
C LEU A 29 10.07 -14.46 -15.03
N ILE A 30 10.44 -14.37 -13.76
CA ILE A 30 11.78 -14.72 -13.26
C ILE A 30 12.07 -16.21 -13.51
N THR A 31 11.10 -17.09 -13.21
CA THR A 31 11.25 -18.54 -13.42
C THR A 31 11.38 -18.87 -14.90
N GLN A 32 10.58 -18.23 -15.78
CA GLN A 32 10.72 -18.39 -17.24
C GLN A 32 12.08 -17.90 -17.77
N ALA A 33 12.69 -16.93 -17.09
CA ALA A 33 14.03 -16.43 -17.42
C ALA A 33 15.16 -17.32 -16.88
N GLY A 34 14.85 -18.39 -16.14
CA GLY A 34 15.80 -19.42 -15.70
C GLY A 34 16.19 -19.40 -14.21
N TYR A 35 15.54 -18.58 -13.41
CA TYR A 35 15.72 -18.58 -11.94
C TYR A 35 14.44 -19.00 -11.24
N GLU A 36 14.41 -20.21 -10.69
CA GLU A 36 13.24 -20.73 -9.97
C GLU A 36 13.02 -19.94 -8.67
N ILE A 37 11.82 -19.34 -8.56
CA ILE A 37 11.37 -18.59 -7.39
C ILE A 37 9.85 -18.65 -7.27
N THR A 38 9.35 -18.71 -6.05
CA THR A 38 7.91 -18.66 -5.76
C THR A 38 7.44 -17.24 -5.45
N ALA A 39 6.12 -17.00 -5.53
CA ALA A 39 5.54 -15.71 -5.16
C ALA A 39 5.75 -15.38 -3.68
N GLU A 40 5.71 -16.41 -2.82
CA GLU A 40 5.99 -16.28 -1.39
C GLU A 40 7.43 -15.84 -1.15
N GLU A 41 8.40 -16.41 -1.86
CA GLU A 41 9.80 -15.98 -1.79
C GLU A 41 9.99 -14.56 -2.31
N VAL A 42 9.28 -14.15 -3.37
CA VAL A 42 9.30 -12.76 -3.84
C VAL A 42 8.80 -11.83 -2.76
N THR A 43 7.69 -12.13 -2.11
CA THR A 43 7.11 -11.27 -1.06
C THR A 43 7.95 -11.24 0.22
N GLU A 44 8.62 -12.33 0.58
CA GLU A 44 9.40 -12.42 1.82
C GLU A 44 10.82 -11.87 1.65
N LEU A 45 11.53 -12.28 0.57
CA LEU A 45 12.95 -11.94 0.38
C LEU A 45 13.17 -10.57 -0.25
N TYR A 46 12.19 -10.08 -1.00
CA TYR A 46 12.29 -8.84 -1.79
C TYR A 46 11.22 -7.81 -1.43
N ALA A 47 10.63 -7.93 -0.23
CA ALA A 47 9.61 -6.99 0.25
C ALA A 47 10.05 -5.53 0.08
N GLY A 48 9.18 -4.70 -0.53
CA GLY A 48 9.41 -3.27 -0.73
C GLY A 48 10.37 -2.89 -1.85
N LEU A 49 10.93 -3.85 -2.60
CA LEU A 49 11.73 -3.58 -3.78
C LEU A 49 10.84 -3.43 -5.02
N THR A 50 11.32 -2.63 -5.99
CA THR A 50 10.71 -2.62 -7.33
C THR A 50 11.09 -3.90 -8.09
N PHE A 51 10.27 -4.31 -9.06
CA PHE A 51 10.62 -5.47 -9.91
C PHE A 51 11.99 -5.34 -10.56
N LYS A 52 12.36 -4.12 -10.98
CA LYS A 52 13.71 -3.83 -11.48
C LYS A 52 14.79 -4.15 -10.46
N ASP A 53 14.61 -3.74 -9.19
CA ASP A 53 15.61 -3.97 -8.14
C ASP A 53 15.69 -5.45 -7.77
N ILE A 54 14.57 -6.18 -7.83
CA ILE A 54 14.53 -7.65 -7.67
C ILE A 54 15.38 -8.32 -8.75
N LEU A 55 15.15 -7.95 -10.02
CA LEU A 55 15.93 -8.50 -11.14
C LEU A 55 17.43 -8.23 -10.98
N LEU A 56 17.82 -7.00 -10.61
CA LEU A 56 19.22 -6.65 -10.38
C LEU A 56 19.86 -7.48 -9.26
N ARG A 57 19.15 -7.70 -8.16
CA ARG A 57 19.64 -8.55 -7.06
C ARG A 57 19.80 -10.00 -7.45
N ILE A 58 18.89 -10.55 -8.23
CA ILE A 58 18.99 -11.92 -8.72
C ILE A 58 20.15 -12.05 -9.74
N GLU A 59 20.35 -11.06 -10.60
CA GLU A 59 21.51 -11.02 -11.51
C GLU A 59 22.85 -11.12 -10.76
N GLU A 60 22.98 -10.38 -9.65
CA GLU A 60 24.20 -10.41 -8.82
C GLU A 60 24.47 -11.78 -8.21
N VAL A 61 23.42 -12.49 -7.79
CA VAL A 61 23.54 -13.77 -7.07
C VAL A 61 23.62 -14.96 -8.03
N ALA A 62 22.79 -14.96 -9.07
CA ALA A 62 22.64 -16.12 -9.97
C ALA A 62 23.43 -16.01 -11.28
N ALA A 63 24.03 -14.86 -11.57
CA ALA A 63 24.71 -14.55 -12.83
C ALA A 63 23.82 -14.80 -14.08
N ILE A 64 22.50 -14.58 -13.95
CA ILE A 64 21.52 -14.72 -15.03
C ILE A 64 21.19 -13.31 -15.55
N PRO A 65 21.54 -12.94 -16.79
CA PRO A 65 21.21 -11.62 -17.32
C PRO A 65 19.73 -11.54 -17.68
N PHE A 66 19.01 -10.59 -17.08
CA PHE A 66 17.63 -10.32 -17.43
C PHE A 66 17.51 -9.25 -18.53
N LYS A 67 16.50 -9.41 -19.38
CA LYS A 67 16.19 -8.41 -20.39
C LYS A 67 15.39 -7.26 -19.78
N VAL A 68 15.72 -6.02 -20.12
CA VAL A 68 14.96 -4.82 -19.69
C VAL A 68 13.48 -4.92 -20.07
N SER A 69 13.15 -5.58 -21.18
CA SER A 69 11.76 -5.82 -21.63
C SER A 69 10.92 -6.64 -20.64
N LEU A 70 11.53 -7.34 -19.66
CA LEU A 70 10.77 -8.04 -18.62
C LEU A 70 10.02 -7.06 -17.71
N ILE A 71 10.54 -5.86 -17.53
CA ILE A 71 9.88 -4.83 -16.69
C ILE A 71 8.57 -4.40 -17.35
N ASP A 72 8.62 -4.05 -18.63
CA ASP A 72 7.42 -3.65 -19.39
C ASP A 72 6.41 -4.80 -19.47
N GLN A 73 6.90 -6.03 -19.71
CA GLN A 73 6.06 -7.22 -19.74
C GLN A 73 5.39 -7.50 -18.38
N ALA A 74 6.11 -7.30 -17.28
CA ALA A 74 5.55 -7.45 -15.95
C ALA A 74 4.43 -6.43 -15.70
N GLU A 75 4.63 -5.15 -16.03
CA GLU A 75 3.62 -4.11 -15.87
C GLU A 75 2.32 -4.46 -16.63
N GLU A 76 2.44 -4.89 -17.90
CA GLU A 76 1.28 -5.26 -18.72
C GLU A 76 0.53 -6.48 -18.16
N LEU A 77 1.27 -7.52 -17.76
CA LEU A 77 0.66 -8.74 -17.19
C LEU A 77 0.05 -8.50 -15.84
N VAL A 78 0.69 -7.71 -14.98
CA VAL A 78 0.13 -7.31 -13.67
C VAL A 78 -1.19 -6.57 -13.87
N ASP A 79 -1.23 -5.55 -14.76
CA ASP A 79 -2.45 -4.82 -15.04
C ASP A 79 -3.57 -5.72 -15.59
N GLN A 80 -3.23 -6.65 -16.49
CA GLN A 80 -4.19 -7.61 -17.00
C GLN A 80 -4.75 -8.53 -15.91
N ARG A 81 -3.89 -9.05 -15.02
CA ARG A 81 -4.33 -9.89 -13.91
C ARG A 81 -5.13 -9.12 -12.88
N LEU A 82 -4.70 -7.92 -12.51
CA LEU A 82 -5.43 -7.08 -11.56
C LEU A 82 -6.86 -6.78 -12.06
N ARG A 83 -7.03 -6.47 -13.36
CA ARG A 83 -8.36 -6.24 -13.94
C ARG A 83 -9.29 -7.45 -13.78
N ASN A 84 -8.75 -8.67 -13.76
CA ASN A 84 -9.54 -9.90 -13.74
C ASN A 84 -9.62 -10.58 -12.37
N GLU A 85 -8.62 -10.40 -11.51
CA GLU A 85 -8.43 -11.25 -10.32
C GLU A 85 -8.46 -10.48 -9.01
N VAL A 86 -8.14 -9.15 -9.01
CA VAL A 86 -8.04 -8.40 -7.76
C VAL A 86 -9.29 -8.52 -6.91
N ARG A 87 -9.10 -8.73 -5.62
CA ARG A 87 -10.16 -8.81 -4.61
C ARG A 87 -9.92 -7.79 -3.52
N MET A 88 -11.00 -7.32 -2.95
CA MET A 88 -10.96 -6.53 -1.73
C MET A 88 -10.53 -7.43 -0.56
N ILE A 89 -9.69 -6.91 0.32
CA ILE A 89 -9.32 -7.58 1.56
C ILE A 89 -10.55 -7.64 2.47
N GLU A 90 -10.73 -8.77 3.15
CA GLU A 90 -11.90 -9.03 4.01
C GLU A 90 -12.06 -7.94 5.08
N GLY A 91 -13.25 -7.35 5.19
CA GLY A 91 -13.59 -6.31 6.14
C GLY A 91 -13.17 -4.88 5.73
N ALA A 92 -12.45 -4.69 4.62
CA ALA A 92 -12.00 -3.37 4.18
C ALA A 92 -13.18 -2.42 3.90
N ARG A 93 -14.27 -2.91 3.30
CA ARG A 93 -15.48 -2.10 3.03
C ARG A 93 -16.09 -1.55 4.31
N GLU A 94 -16.27 -2.41 5.30
CA GLU A 94 -16.85 -2.07 6.60
C GLU A 94 -15.95 -1.10 7.36
N ALA A 95 -14.64 -1.31 7.30
CA ALA A 95 -13.66 -0.41 7.89
C ALA A 95 -13.72 0.99 7.25
N VAL A 96 -13.66 1.07 5.92
CA VAL A 96 -13.79 2.33 5.17
C VAL A 96 -15.13 3.01 5.45
N ALA A 97 -16.23 2.26 5.46
CA ALA A 97 -17.57 2.80 5.75
C ALA A 97 -17.70 3.32 7.19
N SER A 98 -16.94 2.75 8.14
CA SER A 98 -16.97 3.16 9.55
C SER A 98 -16.32 4.54 9.81
N VAL A 99 -15.50 5.04 8.89
CA VAL A 99 -14.88 6.36 9.00
C VAL A 99 -15.93 7.43 8.70
N THR A 100 -16.26 8.23 9.72
CA THR A 100 -17.25 9.31 9.63
C THR A 100 -16.64 10.66 9.25
N THR A 101 -15.33 10.80 9.37
CA THR A 101 -14.55 11.97 8.98
C THR A 101 -14.12 11.89 7.52
N ARG A 102 -13.29 12.85 7.07
CA ARG A 102 -12.71 12.80 5.72
C ARG A 102 -11.84 11.55 5.56
N ARG A 103 -11.89 10.96 4.38
CA ARG A 103 -11.03 9.84 4.01
C ARG A 103 -10.56 9.94 2.58
N CYS A 104 -9.39 9.42 2.28
CA CYS A 104 -8.85 9.35 0.93
C CYS A 104 -7.91 8.15 0.76
N ILE A 105 -7.48 7.94 -0.47
CA ILE A 105 -6.42 6.99 -0.83
C ILE A 105 -5.17 7.79 -1.18
N CYS A 106 -4.00 7.32 -0.68
CA CYS A 106 -2.68 7.72 -1.14
C CYS A 106 -1.89 6.47 -1.54
N SER A 107 -1.51 6.33 -2.81
CA SER A 107 -0.81 5.14 -3.34
C SER A 107 0.33 5.54 -4.27
N ASN A 108 1.30 4.63 -4.45
CA ASN A 108 2.32 4.73 -5.50
C ASN A 108 1.83 4.25 -6.88
N SER A 109 0.66 3.62 -6.93
CA SER A 109 0.02 3.20 -8.18
C SER A 109 -0.54 4.39 -8.97
N ARG A 110 -0.58 4.28 -10.30
CA ARG A 110 -1.24 5.27 -11.19
C ARG A 110 -2.74 5.32 -10.91
N SER A 111 -3.34 6.50 -11.01
CA SER A 111 -4.79 6.68 -10.76
C SER A 111 -5.66 5.80 -11.66
N GLU A 112 -5.24 5.52 -12.90
CA GLU A 112 -5.95 4.60 -13.78
C GLU A 112 -6.03 3.18 -13.19
N ARG A 113 -4.88 2.66 -12.68
CA ARG A 113 -4.81 1.34 -12.03
C ARG A 113 -5.70 1.31 -10.78
N ILE A 114 -5.60 2.30 -9.91
CA ILE A 114 -6.45 2.42 -8.73
C ILE A 114 -7.93 2.46 -9.14
N GLY A 115 -8.26 3.22 -10.18
CA GLY A 115 -9.62 3.40 -10.66
C GLY A 115 -10.30 2.08 -11.04
N PHE A 116 -9.69 1.26 -11.90
CA PHE A 116 -10.31 -0.01 -12.29
C PHE A 116 -10.37 -1.02 -11.13
N MET A 117 -9.41 -1.00 -10.21
CA MET A 117 -9.46 -1.86 -9.03
C MET A 117 -10.56 -1.42 -8.04
N LEU A 118 -10.77 -0.11 -7.87
CA LEU A 118 -11.88 0.44 -7.08
C LEU A 118 -13.25 0.04 -7.65
N GLU A 119 -13.41 0.11 -8.97
CA GLU A 119 -14.64 -0.31 -9.65
C GLU A 119 -14.88 -1.81 -9.44
N ARG A 120 -13.86 -2.64 -9.69
CA ARG A 120 -13.97 -4.08 -9.55
C ARG A 120 -14.31 -4.53 -8.13
N THR A 121 -13.74 -3.89 -7.13
CA THR A 121 -13.96 -4.22 -5.70
C THR A 121 -15.19 -3.53 -5.12
N GLY A 122 -15.80 -2.59 -5.86
CA GLY A 122 -16.97 -1.82 -5.43
C GLY A 122 -16.63 -0.80 -4.32
N LEU A 123 -15.36 -0.40 -4.20
CA LEU A 123 -14.92 0.64 -3.26
C LEU A 123 -15.01 2.06 -3.85
N ALA A 124 -15.19 2.20 -5.17
CA ALA A 124 -15.23 3.50 -5.86
C ALA A 124 -16.17 4.55 -5.21
N PRO A 125 -17.39 4.21 -4.74
CA PRO A 125 -18.30 5.20 -4.14
C PRO A 125 -17.74 5.87 -2.87
N PHE A 126 -16.79 5.22 -2.16
CA PHE A 126 -16.22 5.76 -0.93
C PHE A 126 -15.13 6.79 -1.18
N PHE A 127 -14.54 6.83 -2.38
CA PHE A 127 -13.35 7.60 -2.68
C PHE A 127 -13.49 8.53 -3.90
N THR A 128 -14.70 8.83 -4.34
CA THR A 128 -14.94 9.74 -5.47
C THR A 128 -14.27 11.10 -5.25
N GLY A 129 -13.32 11.45 -6.14
CA GLY A 129 -12.54 12.70 -6.05
C GLY A 129 -11.55 12.74 -4.87
N ARG A 130 -11.21 11.58 -4.29
CA ARG A 130 -10.33 11.46 -3.10
C ARG A 130 -9.29 10.37 -3.26
N VAL A 131 -8.75 10.25 -4.46
CA VAL A 131 -7.64 9.34 -4.79
C VAL A 131 -6.43 10.18 -5.17
N PHE A 132 -5.32 9.96 -4.51
CA PHE A 132 -4.06 10.65 -4.74
C PHE A 132 -2.98 9.64 -5.11
N SER A 133 -2.53 9.69 -6.36
CA SER A 133 -1.36 8.95 -6.83
C SER A 133 -0.10 9.78 -6.56
N SER A 134 0.93 9.20 -5.97
CA SER A 134 2.21 9.87 -5.75
C SER A 134 2.86 10.32 -7.05
N LEU A 135 2.68 9.54 -8.12
CA LEU A 135 3.23 9.81 -9.44
C LEU A 135 2.57 11.01 -10.14
N GLU A 136 1.37 11.39 -9.70
CA GLU A 136 0.57 12.47 -10.29
C GLU A 136 0.54 13.73 -9.40
N THR A 137 1.24 13.71 -8.26
CA THR A 137 1.47 14.92 -7.46
C THR A 137 2.40 15.89 -8.19
N PRO A 138 2.42 17.19 -7.84
CA PRO A 138 3.32 18.15 -8.47
C PRO A 138 4.81 17.76 -8.40
N SER A 139 5.22 17.00 -7.38
CA SER A 139 6.61 16.53 -7.24
C SER A 139 6.88 15.23 -8.01
N GLY A 140 5.85 14.40 -8.24
CA GLY A 140 5.97 13.08 -8.85
C GLY A 140 6.81 12.08 -8.04
N LYS A 141 7.08 12.38 -6.76
CA LYS A 141 7.92 11.52 -5.91
C LYS A 141 7.11 10.43 -5.24
N PRO A 142 7.48 9.15 -5.44
CA PRO A 142 6.81 8.05 -4.75
C PRO A 142 7.14 8.02 -3.25
N LYS A 143 6.34 7.32 -2.46
CA LYS A 143 6.70 6.93 -1.10
C LYS A 143 8.08 6.22 -1.15
N PRO A 144 9.03 6.53 -0.25
CA PRO A 144 8.85 7.14 1.08
C PRO A 144 8.88 8.67 1.12
N ALA A 145 8.81 9.39 -0.02
CA ALA A 145 8.63 10.83 0.05
C ALA A 145 7.27 11.19 0.68
N PRO A 146 7.21 12.24 1.54
CA PRO A 146 5.97 12.62 2.23
C PRO A 146 4.95 13.32 1.31
N ASP A 147 5.34 13.61 0.08
CA ASP A 147 4.66 14.54 -0.83
C ASP A 147 3.21 14.19 -1.09
N VAL A 148 2.88 12.90 -1.33
CA VAL A 148 1.49 12.47 -1.59
C VAL A 148 0.60 12.65 -0.36
N PHE A 149 1.13 12.41 0.83
CA PHE A 149 0.41 12.56 2.09
C PHE A 149 0.14 14.04 2.39
N LEU A 150 1.16 14.89 2.28
CA LEU A 150 1.03 16.33 2.47
C LEU A 150 0.10 16.95 1.42
N HIS A 151 0.18 16.52 0.16
CA HIS A 151 -0.71 16.97 -0.90
C HIS A 151 -2.17 16.61 -0.60
N ALA A 152 -2.45 15.39 -0.16
CA ALA A 152 -3.78 14.94 0.22
C ALA A 152 -4.34 15.73 1.42
N ALA A 153 -3.52 15.92 2.48
CA ALA A 153 -3.91 16.70 3.65
C ALA A 153 -4.24 18.15 3.27
N GLN A 154 -3.39 18.79 2.46
CA GLN A 154 -3.64 20.15 1.96
C GLN A 154 -4.91 20.24 1.12
N ALA A 155 -5.10 19.32 0.17
CA ALA A 155 -6.27 19.31 -0.71
C ALA A 155 -7.60 19.12 0.05
N LEU A 156 -7.54 18.39 1.17
CA LEU A 156 -8.72 18.08 2.00
C LEU A 156 -8.84 18.99 3.23
N GLY A 157 -7.92 19.95 3.42
CA GLY A 157 -7.94 20.89 4.55
C GLY A 157 -7.82 20.19 5.91
N ALA A 158 -6.88 19.25 6.03
CA ALA A 158 -6.62 18.48 7.24
C ALA A 158 -5.24 18.82 7.83
N ASP A 159 -5.14 18.80 9.16
CA ASP A 159 -3.87 18.91 9.86
C ASP A 159 -3.14 17.55 9.78
N PRO A 160 -1.90 17.50 9.25
CA PRO A 160 -1.10 16.28 9.30
C PRO A 160 -0.97 15.67 10.68
N ALA A 161 -0.81 16.48 11.74
CA ALA A 161 -0.69 15.99 13.12
C ALA A 161 -1.98 15.30 13.63
N ASN A 162 -3.15 15.65 13.06
CA ASN A 162 -4.44 15.02 13.35
C ASN A 162 -4.93 14.12 12.21
N THR A 163 -3.99 13.56 11.43
CA THR A 163 -4.25 12.64 10.31
C THR A 163 -3.70 11.25 10.62
N PHE A 164 -4.51 10.22 10.39
CA PHE A 164 -4.09 8.83 10.48
C PHE A 164 -3.88 8.23 9.10
N VAL A 165 -2.84 7.44 8.97
CA VAL A 165 -2.52 6.67 7.75
C VAL A 165 -2.56 5.19 8.10
N ILE A 166 -3.18 4.38 7.25
CA ILE A 166 -3.16 2.92 7.33
C ILE A 166 -2.29 2.42 6.19
N GLU A 167 -1.26 1.65 6.52
CA GLU A 167 -0.18 1.26 5.62
C GLU A 167 0.33 -0.15 5.90
N ASP A 168 0.73 -0.87 4.85
CA ASP A 168 1.32 -2.20 4.92
C ASP A 168 2.81 -2.24 4.58
N SER A 169 3.39 -1.11 4.19
CA SER A 169 4.77 -1.02 3.72
C SER A 169 5.66 -0.11 4.56
N VAL A 170 6.94 -0.48 4.68
CA VAL A 170 7.97 0.36 5.32
C VAL A 170 8.08 1.73 4.64
N HIS A 171 8.02 1.77 3.31
CA HIS A 171 8.13 3.01 2.55
C HIS A 171 6.94 3.94 2.80
N GLY A 172 5.73 3.40 2.85
CA GLY A 172 4.55 4.20 3.13
C GLY A 172 4.54 4.72 4.57
N ILE A 173 4.90 3.87 5.55
CA ILE A 173 5.04 4.30 6.94
C ILE A 173 6.07 5.42 7.09
N ALA A 174 7.26 5.25 6.50
CA ALA A 174 8.31 6.28 6.52
C ALA A 174 7.83 7.60 5.92
N GLY A 175 7.14 7.56 4.77
CA GLY A 175 6.58 8.75 4.13
C GLY A 175 5.52 9.44 4.98
N ALA A 176 4.61 8.69 5.58
CA ALA A 176 3.58 9.23 6.48
C ALA A 176 4.18 9.86 7.74
N LYS A 177 5.19 9.22 8.34
CA LYS A 177 5.93 9.78 9.49
C LYS A 177 6.67 11.06 9.13
N LEU A 178 7.31 11.11 7.96
CA LEU A 178 7.95 12.33 7.45
C LEU A 178 6.93 13.45 7.17
N ALA A 179 5.68 13.12 6.84
CA ALA A 179 4.59 14.07 6.73
C ALA A 179 4.04 14.54 8.09
N GLY A 180 4.53 14.03 9.21
CA GLY A 180 4.05 14.35 10.56
C GLY A 180 2.73 13.66 10.93
N MET A 181 2.37 12.59 10.22
CA MET A 181 1.12 11.86 10.43
C MET A 181 1.29 10.66 11.37
N ARG A 182 0.18 10.19 11.91
CA ARG A 182 0.08 9.02 12.77
C ARG A 182 -0.20 7.77 11.93
N VAL A 183 0.45 6.64 12.25
CA VAL A 183 0.40 5.47 11.37
C VAL A 183 -0.07 4.24 12.10
N ILE A 184 -1.05 3.54 11.50
CA ILE A 184 -1.48 2.20 11.86
C ILE A 184 -0.94 1.25 10.79
N GLY A 185 -0.10 0.30 11.17
CA GLY A 185 0.38 -0.75 10.28
C GLY A 185 -0.71 -1.79 10.00
N PHE A 186 -0.69 -2.38 8.80
CA PHE A 186 -1.64 -3.41 8.40
C PHE A 186 -0.92 -4.64 7.84
N THR A 187 -1.26 -5.83 8.35
CA THR A 187 -0.66 -7.11 7.92
C THR A 187 -1.72 -8.18 7.59
N GLY A 188 -2.91 -7.73 7.19
CA GLY A 188 -4.03 -8.64 6.90
C GLY A 188 -4.12 -9.11 5.45
N ALA A 189 -3.21 -8.67 4.57
CA ALA A 189 -3.20 -9.05 3.17
C ALA A 189 -2.46 -10.38 2.92
N ALA A 190 -2.73 -10.99 1.77
CA ALA A 190 -2.19 -12.29 1.40
C ALA A 190 -0.66 -12.30 1.16
N HIS A 191 -0.05 -11.16 0.89
CA HIS A 191 1.41 -11.01 0.72
C HIS A 191 2.16 -10.88 2.05
N SER A 192 1.46 -10.74 3.19
CA SER A 192 2.12 -10.62 4.50
C SER A 192 2.86 -11.89 4.89
N TYR A 193 4.01 -11.73 5.49
CA TYR A 193 4.97 -12.79 5.85
C TYR A 193 5.23 -12.82 7.37
N PRO A 194 5.84 -13.89 7.92
CA PRO A 194 6.25 -13.95 9.33
C PRO A 194 7.22 -12.81 9.68
N GLY A 195 6.95 -12.07 10.77
CA GLY A 195 7.76 -10.92 11.18
C GLY A 195 7.36 -9.58 10.53
N HIS A 196 6.43 -9.55 9.57
CA HIS A 196 6.01 -8.32 8.91
C HIS A 196 5.52 -7.25 9.90
N ALA A 197 4.78 -7.64 10.95
CA ALA A 197 4.32 -6.71 11.98
C ALA A 197 5.47 -6.02 12.74
N ASP A 198 6.55 -6.76 13.01
CA ASP A 198 7.72 -6.22 13.69
C ASP A 198 8.42 -5.19 12.79
N VAL A 199 8.56 -5.51 11.50
CA VAL A 199 9.15 -4.61 10.49
C VAL A 199 8.34 -3.31 10.38
N LEU A 200 7.01 -3.37 10.37
CA LEU A 200 6.16 -2.17 10.33
C LEU A 200 6.24 -1.35 11.63
N THR A 201 6.37 -2.02 12.78
CA THR A 201 6.57 -1.36 14.08
C THR A 201 7.91 -0.64 14.12
N GLU A 202 9.00 -1.29 13.67
CA GLU A 202 10.32 -0.69 13.56
C GLU A 202 10.35 0.50 12.59
N ALA A 203 9.56 0.46 11.52
CA ALA A 203 9.40 1.58 10.59
C ALA A 203 8.65 2.78 11.19
N GLY A 204 8.00 2.62 12.35
CA GLY A 204 7.35 3.69 13.10
C GLY A 204 5.83 3.65 13.13
N ALA A 205 5.19 2.53 12.80
CA ALA A 205 3.78 2.34 13.07
C ALA A 205 3.51 2.38 14.59
N GLU A 206 2.48 3.12 15.01
CA GLU A 206 2.11 3.22 16.44
C GLU A 206 1.51 1.92 16.95
N THR A 207 0.86 1.19 16.07
CA THR A 207 0.34 -0.15 16.29
C THR A 207 0.17 -0.86 14.94
N VAL A 208 0.01 -2.18 14.97
CA VAL A 208 -0.22 -2.98 13.78
C VAL A 208 -1.49 -3.80 13.96
N ILE A 209 -2.38 -3.76 12.98
CA ILE A 209 -3.59 -4.58 12.94
C ILE A 209 -3.47 -5.64 11.85
N ARG A 210 -4.02 -6.83 12.12
CA ARG A 210 -4.06 -7.93 11.15
C ARG A 210 -5.44 -8.09 10.49
N ARG A 211 -6.47 -7.51 11.06
CA ARG A 211 -7.84 -7.63 10.56
C ARG A 211 -8.50 -6.26 10.54
N TRP A 212 -9.20 -5.96 9.48
CA TRP A 212 -10.00 -4.73 9.39
C TRP A 212 -11.07 -4.61 10.48
N ALA A 213 -11.54 -5.72 11.03
CA ALA A 213 -12.48 -5.72 12.15
C ALA A 213 -11.95 -5.00 13.40
N ASP A 214 -10.63 -4.96 13.59
CA ASP A 214 -9.97 -4.32 14.73
C ASP A 214 -9.78 -2.80 14.52
N PHE A 215 -9.85 -2.32 13.25
CA PHE A 215 -9.51 -0.95 12.85
C PHE A 215 -10.27 0.12 13.63
N ARG A 216 -11.61 0.00 13.71
CA ARG A 216 -12.44 1.02 14.35
C ARG A 216 -12.09 1.21 15.83
N GLY A 217 -11.86 0.12 16.55
CA GLY A 217 -11.50 0.16 17.97
C GLY A 217 -10.12 0.78 18.20
N VAL A 218 -9.15 0.40 17.35
CA VAL A 218 -7.79 0.93 17.39
C VAL A 218 -7.77 2.43 17.06
N LEU A 219 -8.44 2.85 15.98
CA LEU A 219 -8.50 4.27 15.60
C LEU A 219 -9.12 5.11 16.72
N ALA A 220 -10.20 4.64 17.35
CA ALA A 220 -10.84 5.34 18.46
C ALA A 220 -9.89 5.48 19.67
N ALA A 221 -9.23 4.38 20.07
CA ALA A 221 -8.29 4.39 21.19
C ALA A 221 -7.11 5.35 20.95
N LEU A 222 -6.51 5.30 19.76
CA LEU A 222 -5.41 6.19 19.41
C LEU A 222 -5.84 7.66 19.34
N SER A 223 -7.06 7.95 18.89
CA SER A 223 -7.59 9.32 18.82
C SER A 223 -7.79 9.94 20.24
N GLU A 224 -8.10 9.13 21.23
CA GLU A 224 -8.24 9.60 22.63
C GLU A 224 -6.87 9.91 23.29
N TRP A 225 -5.79 9.20 22.87
CA TRP A 225 -4.45 9.41 23.46
C TRP A 225 -3.73 10.65 22.90
N SER A 226 -4.29 11.32 21.91
CA SER A 226 -3.74 12.58 21.37
C SER A 226 -4.05 13.79 22.26
N ASP A 227 -5.02 13.66 23.17
CA ASP A 227 -5.52 14.75 24.02
C ASP A 227 -4.88 14.73 25.44
N ALA A 228 -3.91 13.83 25.69
CA ALA A 228 -3.19 13.72 26.95
C ALA A 228 -1.75 14.24 26.83
#